data_090f02c0989a0bb887a43cdc9be990f6
#
_entry.id   090f02c0989a0bb887a43cdc9be990f6
#
_cell.length_a   1.000
_cell.length_b   1.000
_cell.length_c   1.000
_cell.angle_alpha   90.00
_cell.angle_beta   90.00
_cell.angle_gamma   90.00
#
_symmetry.space_group_name_H-M   'P 1'
#
loop_
_entity.id
_entity.type
_entity.pdbx_description
1 polymer ?
#
loop_
_entity_poly.entity_id
_entity_poly.type
_entity_poly.pdbx_seq_one_letter_code
_entity_poly.pdbx_strand_id
1 'polypeptide(L)'
;DYDQSFQEGERAYAEEFRKKLSPKNLSDFMNLMSSPYRYPYGRAVLQEDVEKSETDTCIYVISRQAGEGADRKLNENEYGLAEIERVNLTFCAEQYEHMIVVINVGGQFDLNFLHEIPNINAVIFMGQLGTMGGQAVADIVCGKHTPSGKLTDTWAKHYRDYPASDDYSYLNGNLDEEYYREGIYVGYRYFDTFHVAPRYPFGYGLSYTEFEMHLAGMRLEKSTVEISVDVKNKGEAYSGKEVVQIYVSCPDSELKKEAQRLTSFAKTKDLKPGEEERVVLQFDLRNLTSYREKDAATVLEPGEYVVRIGNSSRNTRVCGILKLETEIITEKHSHICKAPIKVTEIERQEEKEVLHATCDCRQNWGRTCDVVIDDVEKIQSFLIEPEIIGKVDHK
;
A
#
# COMPACT_ATOMS: atom_id res chain seq x y z
N ASP A 1 -24.25 -5.45 25.77
CA ASP A 1 -25.03 -6.53 25.15
C ASP A 1 -24.41 -7.07 23.85
N TYR A 2 -23.51 -6.33 23.21
CA TYR A 2 -22.69 -6.86 22.11
C TYR A 2 -21.84 -8.05 22.57
N ASP A 3 -21.20 -7.94 23.73
CA ASP A 3 -20.39 -9.01 24.32
C ASP A 3 -21.20 -10.28 24.63
N GLN A 4 -22.45 -10.15 25.01
CA GLN A 4 -23.30 -11.30 25.32
C GLN A 4 -23.71 -12.04 24.05
N SER A 5 -24.16 -11.34 23.01
CA SER A 5 -24.52 -11.96 21.73
C SER A 5 -23.32 -12.56 21.02
N PHE A 6 -22.14 -11.94 21.20
CA PHE A 6 -20.85 -12.45 20.76
C PHE A 6 -20.54 -13.80 21.43
N GLN A 7 -20.53 -13.83 22.75
CA GLN A 7 -20.22 -15.04 23.50
C GLN A 7 -21.22 -16.18 23.24
N GLU A 8 -22.50 -15.85 23.03
CA GLU A 8 -23.51 -16.81 22.66
C GLU A 8 -23.29 -17.38 21.26
N GLY A 9 -23.00 -16.53 20.29
CA GLY A 9 -22.69 -16.93 18.92
C GLY A 9 -21.39 -17.77 18.84
N GLU A 10 -20.36 -17.37 19.56
CA GLU A 10 -19.11 -18.11 19.65
C GLU A 10 -19.27 -19.49 20.31
N ARG A 11 -20.07 -19.57 21.37
CA ARG A 11 -20.40 -20.84 22.04
C ARG A 11 -21.20 -21.77 21.13
N ALA A 12 -22.21 -21.23 20.46
CA ALA A 12 -23.04 -22.01 19.52
C ALA A 12 -22.20 -22.56 18.37
N TYR A 13 -21.33 -21.73 17.81
CA TYR A 13 -20.36 -22.14 16.78
C TYR A 13 -19.37 -23.17 17.30
N ALA A 14 -18.78 -22.95 18.47
CA ALA A 14 -17.84 -23.89 19.07
C ALA A 14 -18.48 -25.25 19.34
N GLU A 15 -19.78 -25.29 19.72
CA GLU A 15 -20.53 -26.54 19.88
C GLU A 15 -20.80 -27.24 18.56
N GLU A 16 -21.22 -26.48 17.54
CA GLU A 16 -21.40 -27.00 16.18
C GLU A 16 -20.07 -27.49 15.60
N PHE A 17 -19.01 -26.71 15.79
CA PHE A 17 -17.65 -27.04 15.41
C PHE A 17 -17.15 -28.33 16.08
N ARG A 18 -17.38 -28.49 17.38
CA ARG A 18 -17.03 -29.72 18.09
C ARG A 18 -17.81 -30.94 17.59
N LYS A 19 -19.07 -30.78 17.20
CA LYS A 19 -19.87 -31.83 16.59
C LYS A 19 -19.34 -32.23 15.21
N LYS A 20 -18.83 -31.25 14.44
CA LYS A 20 -18.16 -31.44 13.14
C LYS A 20 -16.74 -31.98 13.28
N LEU A 21 -16.06 -31.66 14.41
CA LEU A 21 -14.70 -32.09 14.75
C LEU A 21 -14.55 -33.55 15.21
N SER A 22 -15.58 -34.39 15.05
CA SER A 22 -15.33 -35.83 15.04
C SER A 22 -14.94 -36.24 13.60
N PRO A 23 -13.77 -35.74 13.09
CA PRO A 23 -13.44 -35.91 11.69
C PRO A 23 -13.16 -37.37 11.45
N LYS A 24 -13.93 -37.95 10.54
CA LYS A 24 -13.72 -39.32 10.11
C LYS A 24 -12.51 -39.43 9.18
N ASN A 25 -11.99 -38.28 8.69
CA ASN A 25 -10.85 -38.21 7.79
C ASN A 25 -10.18 -36.84 7.78
N LEU A 26 -8.99 -36.75 7.18
CA LEU A 26 -8.18 -35.53 7.06
C LEU A 26 -8.88 -34.43 6.22
N SER A 27 -9.69 -34.83 5.23
CA SER A 27 -10.43 -33.91 4.37
C SER A 27 -11.47 -33.12 5.16
N ASP A 28 -12.19 -33.75 6.09
CA ASP A 28 -13.15 -33.08 6.94
C ASP A 28 -12.46 -32.07 7.89
N PHE A 29 -11.25 -32.41 8.35
CA PHE A 29 -10.45 -31.50 9.17
C PHE A 29 -9.98 -30.27 8.35
N MET A 30 -9.50 -30.48 7.12
CA MET A 30 -9.06 -29.40 6.24
C MET A 30 -10.22 -28.48 5.84
N ASN A 31 -11.39 -29.05 5.50
CA ASN A 31 -12.59 -28.27 5.19
C ASN A 31 -13.07 -27.44 6.39
N LEU A 32 -12.86 -27.94 7.59
CA LEU A 32 -13.23 -27.24 8.82
C LEU A 32 -12.27 -26.05 9.08
N MET A 33 -10.98 -26.23 8.84
CA MET A 33 -9.97 -25.17 8.96
C MET A 33 -10.18 -24.05 7.93
N SER A 34 -10.67 -24.39 6.72
CA SER A 34 -10.96 -23.43 5.65
C SER A 34 -12.33 -22.74 5.77
N SER A 35 -13.14 -23.10 6.78
CA SER A 35 -14.45 -22.50 7.04
C SER A 35 -14.48 -21.83 8.41
N PRO A 36 -13.77 -20.72 8.62
CA PRO A 36 -13.75 -20.04 9.91
C PRO A 36 -15.14 -19.51 10.26
N TYR A 37 -15.39 -19.37 11.56
CA TYR A 37 -16.59 -18.70 12.04
C TYR A 37 -16.65 -17.28 11.50
N ARG A 38 -17.75 -16.97 10.83
CA ARG A 38 -18.00 -15.61 10.33
C ARG A 38 -18.93 -14.90 11.30
N TYR A 39 -18.45 -13.80 11.81
CA TYR A 39 -19.21 -12.90 12.66
C TYR A 39 -20.43 -12.36 11.92
N PRO A 40 -21.59 -12.29 12.58
CA PRO A 40 -22.69 -11.48 12.07
C PRO A 40 -22.25 -10.00 12.09
N TYR A 41 -22.64 -9.25 11.06
CA TYR A 41 -22.30 -7.82 10.91
C TYR A 41 -23.05 -6.90 11.89
N GLY A 42 -23.58 -7.46 12.97
CA GLY A 42 -24.32 -6.76 13.98
C GLY A 42 -25.82 -6.58 13.66
N ARG A 43 -26.48 -5.86 14.51
CA ARG A 43 -27.89 -5.42 14.34
C ARG A 43 -27.95 -3.97 13.85
N ALA A 44 -29.15 -3.53 13.44
CA ALA A 44 -29.40 -2.11 13.17
C ALA A 44 -29.17 -1.28 14.44
N VAL A 45 -28.50 -0.16 14.27
CA VAL A 45 -28.39 0.90 15.29
C VAL A 45 -29.72 1.63 15.34
N LEU A 46 -30.27 1.81 16.54
CA LEU A 46 -31.55 2.44 16.76
C LEU A 46 -31.41 3.84 17.38
N GLN A 47 -32.44 4.65 17.26
CA GLN A 47 -32.44 6.01 17.83
C GLN A 47 -32.20 5.98 19.35
N GLU A 48 -32.76 4.99 20.06
CA GLU A 48 -32.50 4.83 21.50
C GLU A 48 -31.05 4.50 21.86
N ASP A 49 -30.28 3.87 20.94
CA ASP A 49 -28.86 3.63 21.14
C ASP A 49 -28.08 4.95 21.09
N VAL A 50 -28.45 5.82 20.15
CA VAL A 50 -27.88 7.17 20.03
C VAL A 50 -28.16 7.99 21.26
N GLU A 51 -29.43 8.03 21.70
CA GLU A 51 -29.82 8.78 22.90
C GLU A 51 -29.12 8.29 24.17
N LYS A 52 -28.91 6.99 24.31
CA LYS A 52 -28.17 6.40 25.45
C LYS A 52 -26.68 6.62 25.41
N SER A 53 -26.13 6.92 24.24
CA SER A 53 -24.68 7.11 24.08
C SER A 53 -24.15 8.39 24.75
N GLU A 54 -25.01 9.41 24.90
CA GLU A 54 -24.71 10.71 25.52
C GLU A 54 -23.41 11.36 24.99
N THR A 55 -23.12 11.17 23.68
CA THR A 55 -21.93 11.68 23.00
C THR A 55 -22.26 12.23 21.61
N ASP A 56 -21.44 13.09 21.11
CA ASP A 56 -21.48 13.65 19.75
C ASP A 56 -20.59 12.89 18.76
N THR A 57 -19.83 11.89 19.24
CA THR A 57 -18.81 11.18 18.49
C THR A 57 -19.12 9.69 18.38
N CYS A 58 -19.11 9.18 17.14
CA CYS A 58 -19.26 7.76 16.83
C CYS A 58 -17.96 7.18 16.30
N ILE A 59 -17.56 6.03 16.83
CA ILE A 59 -16.48 5.20 16.26
C ILE A 59 -17.12 3.92 15.70
N TYR A 60 -17.12 3.79 14.39
CA TYR A 60 -17.68 2.61 13.71
C TYR A 60 -16.55 1.70 13.22
N VAL A 61 -16.57 0.44 13.64
CA VAL A 61 -15.53 -0.54 13.28
C VAL A 61 -16.07 -1.49 12.21
N ILE A 62 -15.42 -1.49 11.05
CA ILE A 62 -15.65 -2.45 9.97
C ILE A 62 -14.61 -3.55 10.10
N SER A 63 -15.06 -4.79 10.30
CA SER A 63 -14.15 -5.93 10.42
C SER A 63 -14.40 -6.96 9.35
N ARG A 64 -13.29 -7.52 8.83
CA ARG A 64 -13.34 -8.69 7.93
C ARG A 64 -12.34 -9.71 8.40
N GLN A 65 -12.80 -10.94 8.44
CA GLN A 65 -11.93 -12.06 8.72
C GLN A 65 -11.40 -12.62 7.40
N ALA A 66 -10.09 -12.75 7.29
CA ALA A 66 -9.42 -13.50 6.23
C ALA A 66 -8.90 -14.81 6.82
N GLY A 67 -9.31 -15.95 6.23
CA GLY A 67 -8.80 -17.27 6.57
C GLY A 67 -7.72 -17.68 5.57
N GLU A 68 -6.76 -18.49 6.02
CA GLU A 68 -5.80 -19.11 5.14
C GLU A 68 -6.49 -20.10 4.20
N GLY A 69 -6.15 -20.08 2.90
CA GLY A 69 -6.72 -20.97 1.88
C GLY A 69 -8.13 -20.59 1.40
N ALA A 70 -8.62 -19.38 1.74
CA ALA A 70 -9.90 -18.88 1.27
C ALA A 70 -9.79 -17.41 0.88
N ASP A 71 -9.88 -17.14 -0.44
CA ASP A 71 -9.91 -15.78 -0.96
C ASP A 71 -11.22 -15.08 -0.61
N ARG A 72 -11.14 -13.77 -0.39
CA ARG A 72 -12.32 -12.93 -0.18
C ARG A 72 -13.09 -12.77 -1.48
N LYS A 73 -14.38 -12.97 -1.42
CA LYS A 73 -15.29 -12.81 -2.56
C LYS A 73 -15.63 -11.35 -2.79
N LEU A 74 -15.92 -11.00 -4.04
CA LEU A 74 -16.33 -9.63 -4.43
C LEU A 74 -17.76 -9.27 -4.00
N ASN A 75 -18.42 -10.12 -3.25
CA ASN A 75 -19.72 -9.80 -2.73
C ASN A 75 -19.65 -8.73 -1.62
N GLU A 76 -20.77 -8.12 -1.31
CA GLU A 76 -20.90 -7.03 -0.34
C GLU A 76 -20.41 -7.38 1.05
N ASN A 77 -20.38 -8.67 1.40
CA ASN A 77 -20.01 -9.09 2.75
C ASN A 77 -18.50 -9.32 2.95
N GLU A 78 -17.67 -9.37 1.90
CA GLU A 78 -16.26 -9.72 2.02
C GLU A 78 -15.32 -8.62 1.55
N TYR A 79 -15.51 -8.09 0.33
CA TYR A 79 -14.71 -7.00 -0.20
C TYR A 79 -15.34 -5.63 0.07
N GLY A 80 -16.67 -5.54 0.05
CA GLY A 80 -17.42 -4.32 0.30
C GLY A 80 -18.22 -4.36 1.61
N LEU A 81 -19.06 -3.35 1.80
CA LEU A 81 -20.00 -3.28 2.94
C LEU A 81 -21.14 -4.28 2.82
N ALA A 82 -21.49 -4.89 3.93
CA ALA A 82 -22.78 -5.55 4.07
C ALA A 82 -23.91 -4.49 4.13
N GLU A 83 -25.12 -4.89 3.74
CA GLU A 83 -26.27 -3.97 3.74
C GLU A 83 -26.52 -3.35 5.12
N ILE A 84 -26.43 -4.17 6.18
CA ILE A 84 -26.61 -3.67 7.56
C ILE A 84 -25.53 -2.68 7.98
N GLU A 85 -24.30 -2.85 7.51
CA GLU A 85 -23.21 -1.90 7.78
C GLU A 85 -23.45 -0.58 7.05
N ARG A 86 -23.94 -0.63 5.79
CA ARG A 86 -24.30 0.56 5.02
C ARG A 86 -25.42 1.34 5.71
N VAL A 87 -26.46 0.66 6.16
CA VAL A 87 -27.57 1.27 6.91
C VAL A 87 -27.06 1.91 8.20
N ASN A 88 -26.25 1.21 8.97
CA ASN A 88 -25.71 1.71 10.23
C ASN A 88 -24.77 2.89 10.03
N LEU A 89 -23.87 2.83 9.04
CA LEU A 89 -22.95 3.92 8.73
C LEU A 89 -23.70 5.18 8.32
N THR A 90 -24.70 5.04 7.44
CA THR A 90 -25.54 6.17 7.01
C THR A 90 -26.27 6.78 8.19
N PHE A 91 -26.93 5.95 9.00
CA PHE A 91 -27.67 6.40 10.17
C PHE A 91 -26.75 7.09 11.19
N CYS A 92 -25.62 6.50 11.53
CA CYS A 92 -24.68 7.11 12.47
C CYS A 92 -24.11 8.44 11.93
N ALA A 93 -23.80 8.52 10.64
CA ALA A 93 -23.31 9.74 10.02
C ALA A 93 -24.33 10.91 10.04
N GLU A 94 -25.62 10.58 10.11
CA GLU A 94 -26.71 11.56 10.27
C GLU A 94 -26.95 11.98 11.72
N GLN A 95 -26.65 11.09 12.68
CA GLN A 95 -26.96 11.30 14.09
C GLN A 95 -25.83 11.91 14.91
N TYR A 96 -24.58 11.68 14.53
CA TYR A 96 -23.41 12.15 15.27
C TYR A 96 -22.70 13.29 14.52
N GLU A 97 -22.18 14.26 15.27
CA GLU A 97 -21.40 15.38 14.70
C GLU A 97 -20.05 14.91 14.18
N HIS A 98 -19.45 13.93 14.87
CA HIS A 98 -18.15 13.36 14.53
C HIS A 98 -18.23 11.86 14.31
N MET A 99 -17.82 11.42 13.12
CA MET A 99 -17.80 10.00 12.78
C MET A 99 -16.41 9.56 12.37
N ILE A 100 -15.87 8.57 13.07
CA ILE A 100 -14.59 7.93 12.80
C ILE A 100 -14.86 6.49 12.36
N VAL A 101 -14.38 6.12 11.17
CA VAL A 101 -14.47 4.74 10.69
C VAL A 101 -13.13 4.04 10.89
N VAL A 102 -13.13 2.91 11.59
CA VAL A 102 -11.96 2.07 11.80
C VAL A 102 -12.08 0.83 10.94
N ILE A 103 -11.12 0.60 10.05
CA ILE A 103 -11.09 -0.54 9.14
C ILE A 103 -10.15 -1.59 9.69
N ASN A 104 -10.72 -2.65 10.27
CA ASN A 104 -10.05 -3.82 10.83
C ASN A 104 -10.08 -4.97 9.83
N VAL A 105 -9.31 -4.84 8.75
CA VAL A 105 -9.26 -5.79 7.64
C VAL A 105 -7.81 -6.07 7.30
N GLY A 106 -7.44 -7.31 7.04
CA GLY A 106 -6.06 -7.72 6.75
C GLY A 106 -5.51 -7.30 5.37
N GLY A 107 -6.32 -6.66 4.55
CA GLY A 107 -5.94 -6.20 3.21
C GLY A 107 -6.89 -5.13 2.69
N GLN A 108 -6.90 -4.93 1.39
CA GLN A 108 -7.71 -3.91 0.74
C GLN A 108 -9.22 -4.16 0.92
N PHE A 109 -9.97 -3.08 0.97
CA PHE A 109 -11.42 -3.07 1.17
C PHE A 109 -12.04 -2.00 0.26
N ASP A 110 -13.28 -2.20 -0.22
CA ASP A 110 -13.97 -1.20 -1.02
C ASP A 110 -14.34 0.02 -0.18
N LEU A 111 -13.73 1.16 -0.51
CA LEU A 111 -13.95 2.44 0.17
C LEU A 111 -14.88 3.39 -0.58
N ASN A 112 -15.65 2.91 -1.57
CA ASN A 112 -16.57 3.77 -2.32
C ASN A 112 -17.63 4.41 -1.43
N PHE A 113 -18.03 3.75 -0.35
CA PHE A 113 -18.99 4.27 0.62
C PHE A 113 -18.57 5.62 1.25
N LEU A 114 -17.26 5.95 1.27
CA LEU A 114 -16.78 7.23 1.76
C LEU A 114 -17.25 8.43 0.92
N HIS A 115 -17.66 8.19 -0.33
CA HIS A 115 -18.26 9.22 -1.20
C HIS A 115 -19.77 9.26 -1.10
N GLU A 116 -20.37 8.13 -0.77
CA GLU A 116 -21.81 7.96 -0.72
C GLU A 116 -22.39 8.43 0.61
N ILE A 117 -21.62 8.29 1.69
CA ILE A 117 -22.02 8.61 3.05
C ILE A 117 -21.30 9.89 3.51
N PRO A 118 -21.97 11.05 3.55
CA PRO A 118 -21.38 12.29 4.05
C PRO A 118 -21.12 12.18 5.57
N ASN A 119 -20.36 13.16 6.10
CA ASN A 119 -20.05 13.29 7.53
C ASN A 119 -19.19 12.21 8.16
N ILE A 120 -18.52 11.35 7.38
CA ILE A 120 -17.42 10.56 7.91
C ILE A 120 -16.16 11.46 8.01
N ASN A 121 -15.74 11.80 9.22
CA ASN A 121 -14.69 12.82 9.46
C ASN A 121 -13.28 12.23 9.42
N ALA A 122 -13.13 10.95 9.78
CA ALA A 122 -11.83 10.28 9.76
C ALA A 122 -11.96 8.78 9.42
N VAL A 123 -10.92 8.25 8.79
CA VAL A 123 -10.79 6.82 8.53
C VAL A 123 -9.44 6.33 9.03
N ILE A 124 -9.46 5.28 9.85
CA ILE A 124 -8.26 4.63 10.37
C ILE A 124 -8.19 3.22 9.80
N PHE A 125 -7.19 2.95 8.98
CA PHE A 125 -6.87 1.58 8.59
C PHE A 125 -5.93 0.98 9.64
N MET A 126 -6.47 0.06 10.44
CA MET A 126 -5.69 -0.57 11.51
C MET A 126 -5.08 -1.91 11.11
N GLY A 127 -5.52 -2.49 10.00
CA GLY A 127 -5.12 -3.86 9.64
C GLY A 127 -5.62 -4.88 10.66
N GLN A 128 -4.93 -6.00 10.78
CA GLN A 128 -5.16 -7.03 11.79
C GLN A 128 -4.09 -6.92 12.87
N LEU A 129 -4.32 -6.09 13.85
CA LEU A 129 -3.39 -5.85 14.95
C LEU A 129 -3.47 -7.00 15.98
N GLY A 130 -2.36 -7.23 16.66
CA GLY A 130 -2.29 -8.22 17.75
C GLY A 130 -3.01 -7.78 19.03
N THR A 131 -2.68 -8.41 20.14
CA THR A 131 -3.33 -8.26 21.45
C THR A 131 -3.50 -6.81 21.92
N MET A 132 -2.56 -5.93 21.57
CA MET A 132 -2.60 -4.51 21.95
C MET A 132 -3.26 -3.59 20.90
N GLY A 133 -3.90 -4.17 19.87
CA GLY A 133 -4.49 -3.40 18.76
C GLY A 133 -5.54 -2.38 19.21
N GLY A 134 -6.45 -2.79 20.07
CA GLY A 134 -7.47 -1.89 20.62
C GLY A 134 -6.87 -0.71 21.38
N GLN A 135 -5.82 -0.95 22.19
CA GLN A 135 -5.12 0.12 22.90
C GLN A 135 -4.43 1.09 21.92
N ALA A 136 -3.79 0.55 20.89
CA ALA A 136 -3.11 1.38 19.87
C ALA A 136 -4.09 2.31 19.15
N VAL A 137 -5.26 1.78 18.74
CA VAL A 137 -6.32 2.60 18.11
C VAL A 137 -6.86 3.66 19.08
N ALA A 138 -7.12 3.28 20.35
CA ALA A 138 -7.57 4.23 21.36
C ALA A 138 -6.56 5.36 21.59
N ASP A 139 -5.28 5.05 21.65
CA ASP A 139 -4.22 6.05 21.84
C ASP A 139 -4.10 7.01 20.65
N ILE A 140 -4.32 6.52 19.41
CA ILE A 140 -4.42 7.36 18.22
C ILE A 140 -5.66 8.26 18.29
N VAL A 141 -6.84 7.70 18.51
CA VAL A 141 -8.10 8.47 18.55
C VAL A 141 -8.08 9.53 19.64
N CYS A 142 -7.48 9.22 20.81
CA CYS A 142 -7.33 10.17 21.91
C CYS A 142 -6.16 11.17 21.72
N GLY A 143 -5.43 11.12 20.61
CA GLY A 143 -4.31 12.02 20.35
C GLY A 143 -3.07 11.81 21.22
N LYS A 144 -2.97 10.68 21.94
CA LYS A 144 -1.77 10.35 22.73
C LYS A 144 -0.57 10.03 21.85
N HIS A 145 -0.85 9.45 20.68
CA HIS A 145 0.15 9.15 19.67
C HIS A 145 -0.31 9.64 18.29
N THR A 146 0.62 10.19 17.55
CA THR A 146 0.38 10.62 16.17
C THR A 146 0.50 9.44 15.22
N PRO A 147 -0.48 9.21 14.32
CA PRO A 147 -0.35 8.17 13.31
C PRO A 147 0.82 8.45 12.38
N SER A 148 1.57 7.42 12.04
CA SER A 148 2.72 7.50 11.14
C SER A 148 2.86 6.28 10.25
N GLY A 149 1.79 5.46 10.16
CA GLY A 149 1.69 4.33 9.26
C GLY A 149 1.54 4.81 7.81
N LYS A 150 2.12 4.06 6.87
CA LYS A 150 1.93 4.28 5.43
C LYS A 150 1.35 3.02 4.81
N LEU A 151 0.46 3.19 3.82
CA LEU A 151 -0.10 2.07 3.08
C LEU A 151 1.01 1.32 2.34
N THR A 152 1.04 0.01 2.50
CA THR A 152 1.97 -0.90 1.82
C THR A 152 1.44 -1.39 0.48
N ASP A 153 0.22 -0.97 0.13
CA ASP A 153 -0.49 -1.32 -1.10
C ASP A 153 -1.03 -0.07 -1.79
N THR A 154 -1.32 -0.20 -3.09
CA THR A 154 -2.10 0.80 -3.83
C THR A 154 -3.57 0.41 -3.77
N TRP A 155 -4.42 1.28 -3.24
CA TRP A 155 -5.86 1.06 -3.15
C TRP A 155 -6.56 1.62 -4.37
N ALA A 156 -7.20 0.75 -5.14
CA ALA A 156 -7.95 1.12 -6.34
C ALA A 156 -9.25 1.88 -5.99
N LYS A 157 -9.76 2.65 -6.95
CA LYS A 157 -11.12 3.23 -6.85
C LYS A 157 -12.18 2.14 -7.05
N HIS A 158 -11.94 1.25 -8.00
CA HIS A 158 -12.82 0.13 -8.30
C HIS A 158 -11.99 -1.16 -8.38
N TYR A 159 -12.58 -2.28 -8.02
CA TYR A 159 -11.90 -3.57 -8.08
C TYR A 159 -11.34 -3.88 -9.48
N ARG A 160 -12.08 -3.53 -10.53
CA ARG A 160 -11.66 -3.72 -11.94
C ARG A 160 -10.44 -2.90 -12.35
N ASP A 161 -10.00 -1.94 -11.53
CA ASP A 161 -8.80 -1.16 -11.80
C ASP A 161 -7.52 -1.93 -11.45
N TYR A 162 -7.61 -3.08 -10.76
CA TYR A 162 -6.49 -3.97 -10.55
C TYR A 162 -6.20 -4.80 -11.80
N PRO A 163 -4.91 -4.99 -12.16
CA PRO A 163 -4.53 -5.64 -13.43
C PRO A 163 -4.99 -7.09 -13.57
N ALA A 164 -5.14 -7.81 -12.45
CA ALA A 164 -5.60 -9.21 -12.42
C ALA A 164 -7.06 -9.37 -11.98
N SER A 165 -7.86 -8.31 -12.04
CA SER A 165 -9.23 -8.29 -11.51
C SER A 165 -10.15 -9.35 -12.11
N ASP A 166 -9.95 -9.71 -13.38
CA ASP A 166 -10.79 -10.67 -14.10
C ASP A 166 -10.28 -12.12 -13.99
N ASP A 167 -9.01 -12.29 -13.66
CA ASP A 167 -8.33 -13.59 -13.67
C ASP A 167 -7.95 -14.08 -12.27
N TYR A 168 -8.04 -13.23 -11.24
CA TYR A 168 -7.59 -13.59 -9.90
C TYR A 168 -8.43 -14.71 -9.30
N SER A 169 -7.73 -15.77 -8.84
CA SER A 169 -8.35 -16.92 -8.17
C SER A 169 -9.49 -17.54 -9.03
N TYR A 170 -10.61 -17.87 -8.42
CA TYR A 170 -11.76 -18.49 -9.10
C TYR A 170 -12.62 -17.51 -9.91
N LEU A 171 -12.26 -16.24 -10.00
CA LEU A 171 -13.09 -15.20 -10.65
C LEU A 171 -13.26 -15.43 -12.16
N ASN A 172 -12.28 -16.04 -12.81
CA ASN A 172 -12.37 -16.42 -14.23
C ASN A 172 -13.13 -17.74 -14.46
N GLY A 173 -13.59 -18.42 -13.38
CA GLY A 173 -14.30 -19.72 -13.44
C GLY A 173 -13.41 -20.92 -13.73
N ASN A 174 -12.09 -20.75 -13.88
CA ASN A 174 -11.12 -21.81 -14.08
C ASN A 174 -10.41 -22.12 -12.75
N LEU A 175 -10.56 -23.32 -12.24
CA LEU A 175 -9.92 -23.78 -11.00
C LEU A 175 -8.64 -24.58 -11.24
N ASP A 176 -8.34 -24.90 -12.49
CA ASP A 176 -7.22 -25.76 -12.87
C ASP A 176 -5.99 -24.95 -13.31
N GLU A 177 -6.18 -23.71 -13.74
CA GLU A 177 -5.12 -22.85 -14.26
C GLU A 177 -5.20 -21.44 -13.67
N GLU A 178 -4.05 -20.90 -13.23
CA GLU A 178 -3.90 -19.54 -12.73
C GLU A 178 -2.93 -18.77 -13.63
N TYR A 179 -3.28 -17.52 -14.00
CA TYR A 179 -2.51 -16.72 -14.93
C TYR A 179 -1.87 -15.51 -14.25
N TYR A 180 -0.56 -15.53 -14.09
CA TYR A 180 0.25 -14.42 -13.57
C TYR A 180 0.65 -13.46 -14.69
N ARG A 181 -0.29 -12.67 -15.19
CA ARG A 181 -0.09 -11.78 -16.35
C ARG A 181 0.56 -10.45 -16.05
N GLU A 182 0.64 -10.08 -14.79
CA GLU A 182 1.11 -8.76 -14.36
C GLU A 182 2.59 -8.53 -14.66
N GLY A 183 3.41 -9.61 -14.66
CA GLY A 183 4.85 -9.50 -14.86
C GLY A 183 5.47 -8.57 -13.81
N ILE A 184 6.14 -7.50 -14.26
CA ILE A 184 6.73 -6.50 -13.36
C ILE A 184 5.71 -5.46 -12.85
N TYR A 185 4.49 -5.44 -13.43
CA TYR A 185 3.50 -4.42 -13.17
C TYR A 185 2.55 -4.79 -12.04
N VAL A 186 3.08 -4.88 -10.82
CA VAL A 186 2.33 -5.22 -9.61
C VAL A 186 2.16 -3.96 -8.73
N GLY A 187 0.97 -3.75 -8.17
CA GLY A 187 0.67 -2.64 -7.27
C GLY A 187 0.94 -1.27 -7.89
N TYR A 188 1.63 -0.35 -7.17
CA TYR A 188 1.92 0.99 -7.67
C TYR A 188 2.66 0.99 -9.00
N ARG A 189 3.47 -0.05 -9.31
CA ARG A 189 4.17 -0.16 -10.59
C ARG A 189 3.19 -0.20 -11.76
N TYR A 190 2.08 -0.93 -11.60
CA TYR A 190 1.00 -0.93 -12.59
C TYR A 190 0.29 0.42 -12.62
N PHE A 191 -0.23 0.88 -11.49
CA PHE A 191 -1.02 2.12 -11.42
C PHE A 191 -0.26 3.33 -11.94
N ASP A 192 1.04 3.43 -11.65
CA ASP A 192 1.89 4.53 -12.09
C ASP A 192 2.26 4.43 -13.58
N THR A 193 2.54 3.21 -14.07
CA THR A 193 2.96 2.99 -15.47
C THR A 193 1.80 3.14 -16.45
N PHE A 194 0.61 2.68 -16.06
CA PHE A 194 -0.59 2.72 -16.91
C PHE A 194 -1.50 3.93 -16.62
N HIS A 195 -1.03 4.87 -15.80
CA HIS A 195 -1.75 6.10 -15.44
C HIS A 195 -3.14 5.86 -14.84
N VAL A 196 -3.33 4.73 -14.16
CA VAL A 196 -4.57 4.43 -13.44
C VAL A 196 -4.60 5.23 -12.14
N ALA A 197 -5.62 6.05 -11.94
CA ALA A 197 -5.75 6.87 -10.75
C ALA A 197 -6.18 6.02 -9.54
N PRO A 198 -5.35 5.85 -8.50
CA PRO A 198 -5.73 5.10 -7.31
C PRO A 198 -6.69 5.88 -6.42
N ARG A 199 -7.36 5.20 -5.50
CA ARG A 199 -8.04 5.81 -4.35
C ARG A 199 -7.02 6.38 -3.39
N TYR A 200 -6.08 5.54 -2.97
CA TYR A 200 -4.92 5.91 -2.16
C TYR A 200 -3.66 5.27 -2.77
N PRO A 201 -2.61 6.05 -3.03
CA PRO A 201 -1.37 5.52 -3.58
C PRO A 201 -0.59 4.71 -2.55
N PHE A 202 0.32 3.86 -3.02
CA PHE A 202 1.34 3.24 -2.17
C PHE A 202 2.13 4.29 -1.39
N GLY A 203 2.33 4.06 -0.11
CA GLY A 203 3.02 4.98 0.78
C GLY A 203 2.15 6.09 1.38
N TYR A 204 0.86 6.18 1.00
CA TYR A 204 -0.05 7.18 1.56
C TYR A 204 -0.32 6.96 3.05
N GLY A 205 -0.46 8.04 3.79
CA GLY A 205 -0.89 8.06 5.18
C GLY A 205 -0.80 9.46 5.76
N LEU A 206 -1.86 9.91 6.42
CA LEU A 206 -1.95 11.21 7.08
C LEU A 206 -1.33 11.17 8.48
N SER A 207 -1.05 12.34 9.00
CA SER A 207 -0.52 12.59 10.35
C SER A 207 -1.37 13.63 11.05
N TYR A 208 -1.17 13.83 12.37
CA TYR A 208 -1.73 14.96 13.12
C TYR A 208 -0.84 16.20 13.04
N THR A 209 0.30 16.08 12.36
CA THR A 209 1.24 17.18 12.14
C THR A 209 1.66 17.21 10.66
N GLU A 210 2.32 18.29 10.25
CA GLU A 210 2.78 18.51 8.90
C GLU A 210 4.31 18.41 8.84
N PHE A 211 4.83 17.91 7.74
CA PHE A 211 6.27 17.78 7.52
C PHE A 211 6.70 18.51 6.26
N GLU A 212 7.94 18.92 6.26
CA GLU A 212 8.66 19.49 5.12
C GLU A 212 9.91 18.66 4.87
N MET A 213 10.21 18.39 3.60
CA MET A 213 11.38 17.63 3.17
C MET A 213 12.25 18.47 2.25
N HIS A 214 13.55 18.56 2.56
CA HIS A 214 14.55 19.22 1.75
C HIS A 214 15.64 18.25 1.35
N LEU A 215 16.05 18.28 0.07
CA LEU A 215 17.24 17.56 -0.36
C LEU A 215 18.48 18.24 0.23
N ALA A 216 19.17 17.57 1.15
CA ALA A 216 20.44 18.06 1.70
C ALA A 216 21.64 17.71 0.81
N GLY A 217 21.54 16.60 0.07
CA GLY A 217 22.58 16.21 -0.89
C GLY A 217 22.38 14.82 -1.47
N MET A 218 23.02 14.58 -2.59
CA MET A 218 23.12 13.27 -3.24
C MET A 218 24.54 13.02 -3.65
N ARG A 219 25.02 11.79 -3.51
CA ARG A 219 26.34 11.37 -3.99
C ARG A 219 26.30 9.95 -4.55
N LEU A 220 27.16 9.71 -5.51
CA LEU A 220 27.43 8.38 -6.04
C LEU A 220 28.84 7.98 -5.64
N GLU A 221 28.98 6.90 -4.89
CA GLU A 221 30.25 6.33 -4.50
C GLU A 221 30.29 4.85 -4.89
N LYS A 222 31.10 4.51 -5.84
CA LYS A 222 31.11 3.20 -6.50
C LYS A 222 29.69 2.86 -7.00
N SER A 223 29.13 1.73 -6.59
CA SER A 223 27.76 1.32 -6.95
C SER A 223 26.67 1.82 -6.00
N THR A 224 27.05 2.58 -4.96
CA THR A 224 26.09 3.04 -3.95
C THR A 224 25.72 4.49 -4.18
N VAL A 225 24.43 4.72 -4.29
CA VAL A 225 23.83 6.06 -4.28
C VAL A 225 23.42 6.38 -2.86
N GLU A 226 23.90 7.49 -2.32
CA GLU A 226 23.49 8.00 -1.02
C GLU A 226 22.74 9.32 -1.19
N ILE A 227 21.63 9.44 -0.49
CA ILE A 227 20.75 10.60 -0.52
C ILE A 227 20.49 11.04 0.92
N SER A 228 20.76 12.30 1.21
CA SER A 228 20.49 12.93 2.49
C SER A 228 19.30 13.85 2.36
N VAL A 229 18.29 13.68 3.21
CA VAL A 229 17.06 14.47 3.23
C VAL A 229 16.87 15.04 4.63
N ASP A 230 16.71 16.33 4.75
CA ASP A 230 16.31 17.00 5.98
C ASP A 230 14.79 16.98 6.08
N VAL A 231 14.27 16.45 7.16
CA VAL A 231 12.84 16.35 7.46
C VAL A 231 12.53 17.16 8.68
N LYS A 232 11.62 18.13 8.54
CA LYS A 232 11.20 19.03 9.62
C LYS A 232 9.73 18.88 9.92
N ASN A 233 9.39 18.80 11.20
CA ASN A 233 8.02 18.92 11.65
C ASN A 233 7.60 20.40 11.63
N LYS A 234 6.64 20.77 10.77
CA LYS A 234 6.13 22.14 10.58
C LYS A 234 4.90 22.44 11.44
N GLY A 235 4.30 21.41 12.03
CA GLY A 235 3.14 21.58 12.89
C GLY A 235 3.49 22.29 14.20
N GLU A 236 2.46 22.72 14.90
CA GLU A 236 2.61 23.49 16.13
C GLU A 236 2.26 22.69 17.40
N ALA A 237 1.46 21.62 17.28
CA ALA A 237 0.86 20.95 18.43
C ALA A 237 1.37 19.52 18.66
N TYR A 238 1.63 18.75 17.60
CA TYR A 238 1.88 17.31 17.71
C TYR A 238 3.29 16.94 17.30
N SER A 239 3.93 16.06 18.07
CA SER A 239 5.08 15.31 17.60
C SER A 239 4.64 14.26 16.59
N GLY A 240 5.54 13.84 15.71
CA GLY A 240 5.22 12.79 14.74
C GLY A 240 6.44 12.27 14.00
N LYS A 241 6.21 11.24 13.18
CA LYS A 241 7.23 10.60 12.35
C LYS A 241 6.79 10.63 10.89
N GLU A 242 7.76 10.84 10.00
CA GLU A 242 7.51 10.75 8.56
C GLU A 242 8.40 9.69 7.92
N VAL A 243 7.96 9.16 6.77
CA VAL A 243 8.70 8.17 5.98
C VAL A 243 9.22 8.79 4.71
N VAL A 244 10.53 8.90 4.59
CA VAL A 244 11.21 9.29 3.35
C VAL A 244 11.31 8.07 2.44
N GLN A 245 10.93 8.21 1.18
CA GLN A 245 10.94 7.17 0.17
C GLN A 245 11.74 7.64 -1.05
N ILE A 246 12.62 6.77 -1.55
CA ILE A 246 13.42 7.04 -2.76
C ILE A 246 12.89 6.17 -3.89
N TYR A 247 12.50 6.82 -4.96
CA TYR A 247 12.07 6.17 -6.19
C TYR A 247 13.04 6.47 -7.33
N VAL A 248 13.19 5.52 -8.24
CA VAL A 248 13.99 5.70 -9.46
C VAL A 248 13.18 5.29 -10.67
N SER A 249 13.06 6.20 -11.64
CA SER A 249 12.57 5.90 -12.99
C SER A 249 13.76 5.47 -13.85
N CYS A 250 13.74 4.23 -14.31
CA CYS A 250 14.77 3.71 -15.21
C CYS A 250 14.55 4.21 -16.64
N PRO A 251 15.61 4.24 -17.50
CA PRO A 251 15.45 4.68 -18.88
C PRO A 251 14.48 3.79 -19.66
N ASP A 252 13.67 4.38 -20.51
CA ASP A 252 12.81 3.68 -21.45
C ASP A 252 13.66 3.14 -22.61
N SER A 253 13.75 1.82 -22.73
CA SER A 253 14.69 1.11 -23.60
C SER A 253 14.07 -0.20 -24.12
N GLU A 254 14.87 -1.16 -24.57
CA GLU A 254 14.35 -2.42 -25.08
C GLU A 254 13.58 -3.28 -24.06
N LEU A 255 14.02 -3.24 -22.79
CA LEU A 255 13.40 -4.05 -21.75
C LEU A 255 12.22 -3.29 -21.10
N LYS A 256 11.17 -4.04 -20.74
CA LYS A 256 10.02 -3.48 -20.02
C LYS A 256 10.47 -2.81 -18.71
N LYS A 257 9.93 -1.64 -18.43
CA LYS A 257 10.17 -0.87 -17.22
C LYS A 257 8.85 -0.39 -16.61
N GLU A 258 8.79 -0.40 -15.31
CA GLU A 258 7.82 0.35 -14.55
C GLU A 258 8.15 1.85 -14.56
N ALA A 259 7.15 2.71 -14.40
CA ALA A 259 7.34 4.16 -14.37
C ALA A 259 8.34 4.62 -13.30
N GLN A 260 8.32 3.95 -12.15
CA GLN A 260 9.26 4.16 -11.06
C GLN A 260 9.36 2.94 -10.14
N ARG A 261 10.49 2.80 -9.47
CA ARG A 261 10.81 1.72 -8.54
C ARG A 261 11.23 2.28 -7.19
N LEU A 262 10.59 1.85 -6.10
CA LEU A 262 11.06 2.13 -4.74
C LEU A 262 12.40 1.41 -4.52
N THR A 263 13.42 2.16 -4.20
CA THR A 263 14.78 1.63 -4.00
C THR A 263 15.24 1.69 -2.55
N SER A 264 14.74 2.66 -1.78
CA SER A 264 15.08 2.81 -0.37
C SER A 264 14.00 3.59 0.36
N PHE A 265 13.85 3.35 1.66
CA PHE A 265 13.00 4.14 2.53
C PHE A 265 13.54 4.13 3.95
N ALA A 266 13.23 5.18 4.71
CA ALA A 266 13.53 5.27 6.13
C ALA A 266 12.49 6.13 6.83
N LYS A 267 12.26 5.85 8.11
CA LYS A 267 11.34 6.60 8.97
C LYS A 267 12.15 7.45 9.95
N THR A 268 11.75 8.71 10.15
CA THR A 268 12.34 9.59 11.16
C THR A 268 12.11 9.08 12.58
N LYS A 269 12.91 9.56 13.52
CA LYS A 269 12.52 9.54 14.94
C LYS A 269 11.24 10.36 15.15
N ASP A 270 10.71 10.35 16.36
CA ASP A 270 9.58 11.19 16.73
C ASP A 270 10.04 12.65 16.84
N LEU A 271 9.61 13.49 15.88
CA LEU A 271 10.00 14.90 15.78
C LEU A 271 8.98 15.78 16.48
N LYS A 272 9.42 16.57 17.44
CA LYS A 272 8.60 17.60 18.08
C LYS A 272 8.31 18.74 17.11
N PRO A 273 7.29 19.59 17.38
CA PRO A 273 7.07 20.82 16.63
C PRO A 273 8.35 21.63 16.44
N GLY A 274 8.68 21.96 15.19
CA GLY A 274 9.88 22.68 14.79
C GLY A 274 11.18 21.85 14.75
N GLU A 275 11.18 20.60 15.25
CA GLU A 275 12.37 19.74 15.24
C GLU A 275 12.64 19.20 13.83
N GLU A 276 13.94 19.03 13.53
CA GLU A 276 14.43 18.56 12.25
C GLU A 276 15.37 17.36 12.44
N GLU A 277 15.37 16.44 11.46
CA GLU A 277 16.28 15.30 11.39
C GLU A 277 16.81 15.12 9.99
N ARG A 278 18.10 14.87 9.87
CA ARG A 278 18.72 14.42 8.62
C ARG A 278 18.60 12.90 8.49
N VAL A 279 17.84 12.45 7.50
CA VAL A 279 17.68 11.05 7.13
C VAL A 279 18.62 10.73 5.99
N VAL A 280 19.48 9.72 6.15
CA VAL A 280 20.39 9.26 5.11
C VAL A 280 19.90 7.92 4.58
N LEU A 281 19.67 7.85 3.28
CA LEU A 281 19.19 6.67 2.58
C LEU A 281 20.23 6.23 1.56
N GLN A 282 20.33 4.92 1.34
CA GLN A 282 21.24 4.35 0.38
C GLN A 282 20.56 3.27 -0.45
N PHE A 283 20.97 3.14 -1.70
CA PHE A 283 20.65 1.98 -2.53
C PHE A 283 21.82 1.63 -3.46
N ASP A 284 21.92 0.36 -3.83
CA ASP A 284 22.91 -0.10 -4.81
C ASP A 284 22.34 0.01 -6.24
N LEU A 285 23.16 0.39 -7.21
CA LEU A 285 22.76 0.46 -8.63
C LEU A 285 22.26 -0.87 -9.16
N ARG A 286 22.66 -2.01 -8.58
CA ARG A 286 22.13 -3.34 -8.93
C ARG A 286 20.65 -3.46 -8.66
N ASN A 287 20.05 -2.65 -7.78
CA ASN A 287 18.59 -2.63 -7.55
C ASN A 287 17.82 -2.08 -8.77
N LEU A 288 18.53 -1.45 -9.73
CA LEU A 288 17.94 -0.85 -10.93
C LEU A 288 18.03 -1.76 -12.17
N THR A 289 18.62 -2.94 -12.02
CA THR A 289 18.80 -3.89 -13.12
C THR A 289 17.48 -4.47 -13.61
N SER A 290 17.48 -4.91 -14.87
CA SER A 290 16.40 -5.69 -15.48
C SER A 290 16.94 -7.00 -16.01
N TYR A 291 16.11 -8.04 -15.98
CA TYR A 291 16.45 -9.34 -16.55
C TYR A 291 16.15 -9.36 -18.04
N ARG A 292 17.11 -9.82 -18.83
CA ARG A 292 17.00 -9.98 -20.28
C ARG A 292 16.99 -11.45 -20.64
N GLU A 293 15.83 -11.94 -21.08
CA GLU A 293 15.62 -13.37 -21.33
C GLU A 293 16.49 -13.94 -22.45
N LYS A 294 16.71 -13.17 -23.53
CA LYS A 294 17.41 -13.66 -24.74
C LYS A 294 18.79 -14.26 -24.48
N ASP A 295 19.50 -13.77 -23.48
CA ASP A 295 20.85 -14.19 -23.11
C ASP A 295 21.02 -14.46 -21.61
N ALA A 296 19.90 -14.59 -20.89
CA ALA A 296 19.81 -14.83 -19.46
C ALA A 296 20.75 -13.92 -18.65
N ALA A 297 20.68 -12.65 -18.90
CA ALA A 297 21.53 -11.65 -18.26
C ALA A 297 20.72 -10.65 -17.44
N THR A 298 21.25 -10.25 -16.30
CA THR A 298 20.77 -9.09 -15.55
C THR A 298 21.60 -7.89 -15.96
N VAL A 299 20.93 -6.83 -16.43
CA VAL A 299 21.59 -5.69 -17.07
C VAL A 299 21.13 -4.35 -16.53
N LEU A 300 22.04 -3.35 -16.56
CA LEU A 300 21.71 -1.94 -16.55
C LEU A 300 21.80 -1.42 -17.98
N GLU A 301 20.71 -0.87 -18.48
CA GLU A 301 20.65 -0.33 -19.84
C GLU A 301 21.12 1.12 -19.88
N PRO A 302 21.73 1.58 -20.99
CA PRO A 302 22.17 2.96 -21.11
C PRO A 302 21.00 3.94 -21.09
N GLY A 303 21.23 5.14 -20.54
CA GLY A 303 20.24 6.20 -20.47
C GLY A 303 20.27 6.95 -19.14
N GLU A 304 19.21 7.68 -18.86
CA GLU A 304 19.06 8.48 -17.65
C GLU A 304 18.14 7.78 -16.64
N TYR A 305 18.65 7.62 -15.42
CA TYR A 305 17.92 7.12 -14.27
C TYR A 305 17.52 8.30 -13.40
N VAL A 306 16.25 8.62 -13.35
CA VAL A 306 15.73 9.80 -12.64
C VAL A 306 15.42 9.44 -11.19
N VAL A 307 16.17 10.01 -10.26
CA VAL A 307 16.03 9.77 -8.83
C VAL A 307 15.06 10.77 -8.22
N ARG A 308 14.14 10.27 -7.40
CA ARG A 308 13.06 11.05 -6.75
C ARG A 308 13.04 10.81 -5.26
N ILE A 309 12.77 11.85 -4.48
CA ILE A 309 12.43 11.76 -3.06
C ILE A 309 10.94 12.04 -2.85
N GLY A 310 10.36 11.39 -1.86
CA GLY A 310 8.95 11.59 -1.55
C GLY A 310 8.52 10.89 -0.26
N ASN A 311 7.20 10.91 -0.01
CA ASN A 311 6.58 10.17 1.08
C ASN A 311 5.49 9.19 0.62
N SER A 312 5.23 9.15 -0.67
CA SER A 312 4.36 8.17 -1.34
C SER A 312 4.70 8.09 -2.82
N SER A 313 4.20 7.07 -3.53
CA SER A 313 4.46 6.92 -4.98
C SER A 313 3.94 8.08 -5.82
N ARG A 314 2.99 8.85 -5.32
CA ARG A 314 2.38 9.99 -6.02
C ARG A 314 2.77 11.38 -5.48
N ASN A 315 3.51 11.43 -4.39
CA ASN A 315 4.06 12.67 -3.85
C ASN A 315 5.59 12.59 -3.84
N THR A 316 6.18 12.85 -4.99
CA THR A 316 7.64 12.81 -5.21
C THR A 316 8.15 14.04 -5.95
N ARG A 317 9.44 14.36 -5.76
CA ARG A 317 10.19 15.37 -6.52
C ARG A 317 11.49 14.78 -7.05
N VAL A 318 11.90 15.20 -8.24
CA VAL A 318 13.19 14.81 -8.80
C VAL A 318 14.29 15.43 -7.96
N CYS A 319 15.24 14.62 -7.54
CA CYS A 319 16.38 15.06 -6.73
C CYS A 319 17.74 14.87 -7.41
N GLY A 320 17.81 14.01 -8.43
CA GLY A 320 19.05 13.78 -9.16
C GLY A 320 18.87 12.93 -10.40
N ILE A 321 19.89 12.86 -11.23
CA ILE A 321 19.95 12.04 -12.43
C ILE A 321 21.24 11.23 -12.42
N LEU A 322 21.14 9.91 -12.65
CA LEU A 322 22.28 9.05 -12.90
C LEU A 322 22.33 8.76 -14.41
N LYS A 323 23.48 8.92 -15.03
CA LYS A 323 23.68 8.74 -16.48
C LYS A 323 24.56 7.53 -16.73
N LEU A 324 24.10 6.62 -17.57
CA LEU A 324 24.84 5.48 -18.03
C LEU A 324 24.99 5.56 -19.55
N GLU A 325 26.23 5.58 -20.06
CA GLU A 325 26.49 5.69 -21.49
C GLU A 325 26.48 4.35 -22.22
N THR A 326 26.93 3.29 -21.53
CA THR A 326 27.05 1.95 -22.11
C THR A 326 26.44 0.90 -21.20
N GLU A 327 25.82 -0.11 -21.77
CA GLU A 327 25.22 -1.22 -21.03
C GLU A 327 26.23 -1.88 -20.07
N ILE A 328 25.75 -2.25 -18.89
CA ILE A 328 26.51 -3.04 -17.93
C ILE A 328 25.78 -4.35 -17.68
N ILE A 329 26.41 -5.48 -17.97
CA ILE A 329 25.94 -6.81 -17.58
C ILE A 329 26.42 -7.04 -16.14
N THR A 330 25.48 -7.07 -15.21
CA THR A 330 25.79 -7.25 -13.78
C THR A 330 25.87 -8.72 -13.39
N GLU A 331 25.12 -9.58 -14.07
CA GLU A 331 25.12 -11.03 -13.82
C GLU A 331 24.70 -11.80 -15.08
N LYS A 332 25.25 -13.00 -15.25
CA LYS A 332 24.78 -13.99 -16.25
C LYS A 332 24.25 -15.20 -15.56
N HIS A 333 23.09 -15.65 -16.01
CA HIS A 333 22.37 -16.80 -15.44
C HIS A 333 22.40 -17.98 -16.40
N SER A 334 22.15 -19.17 -15.89
CA SER A 334 21.99 -20.35 -16.72
C SER A 334 20.54 -20.47 -17.22
N HIS A 335 20.37 -21.00 -18.45
CA HIS A 335 19.04 -21.27 -19.01
C HIS A 335 18.46 -22.64 -18.60
N ILE A 336 18.93 -23.24 -17.49
CA ILE A 336 18.55 -24.61 -17.10
C ILE A 336 17.03 -24.76 -16.90
N CYS A 337 16.38 -23.72 -16.37
CA CYS A 337 14.94 -23.74 -16.04
C CYS A 337 14.12 -22.83 -16.94
N LYS A 338 14.43 -22.76 -18.24
CA LYS A 338 13.62 -21.97 -19.17
C LYS A 338 12.19 -22.48 -19.19
N ALA A 339 11.22 -21.58 -19.09
CA ALA A 339 9.80 -21.93 -19.21
C ALA A 339 9.53 -22.59 -20.58
N PRO A 340 8.82 -23.74 -20.61
CA PRO A 340 8.53 -24.43 -21.86
C PRO A 340 7.46 -23.73 -22.72
N ILE A 341 6.77 -22.77 -22.16
CA ILE A 341 5.70 -22.01 -22.80
C ILE A 341 6.05 -20.51 -22.79
N LYS A 342 5.50 -19.78 -23.76
CA LYS A 342 5.59 -18.31 -23.76
C LYS A 342 4.58 -17.78 -22.75
N VAL A 343 5.08 -17.05 -21.75
CA VAL A 343 4.23 -16.33 -20.78
C VAL A 343 3.69 -15.07 -21.45
N THR A 344 2.36 -14.88 -21.36
CA THR A 344 1.71 -13.66 -21.84
C THR A 344 1.58 -12.71 -20.66
N GLU A 345 2.18 -11.53 -20.78
CA GLU A 345 2.14 -10.47 -19.77
C GLU A 345 1.43 -9.24 -20.32
N ILE A 346 0.97 -8.38 -19.41
CA ILE A 346 0.42 -7.06 -19.75
C ILE A 346 1.50 -6.24 -20.47
N GLU A 347 1.12 -5.61 -21.59
CA GLU A 347 2.00 -4.75 -22.36
C GLU A 347 1.61 -3.28 -22.19
N ARG A 348 2.61 -2.44 -22.02
CA ARG A 348 2.44 -0.99 -21.99
C ARG A 348 2.07 -0.53 -23.39
N GLN A 349 0.92 0.15 -23.54
CA GLN A 349 0.59 0.86 -24.77
C GLN A 349 1.49 2.08 -24.88
N GLU A 350 2.05 2.34 -26.08
CA GLU A 350 2.98 3.45 -26.31
C GLU A 350 2.25 4.80 -26.25
N GLU A 351 2.05 5.36 -25.06
CA GLU A 351 1.76 6.77 -24.89
C GLU A 351 2.76 7.40 -23.93
N LYS A 352 3.56 8.30 -24.48
CA LYS A 352 4.57 9.09 -23.77
C LYS A 352 3.90 10.25 -23.04
N GLU A 353 3.41 10.06 -21.83
CA GLU A 353 3.16 11.19 -20.94
C GLU A 353 3.94 11.06 -19.63
N VAL A 354 4.68 12.11 -19.34
CA VAL A 354 5.45 12.26 -18.12
C VAL A 354 4.50 12.31 -16.92
N LEU A 355 4.76 11.50 -15.91
CA LEU A 355 4.03 11.43 -14.64
C LEU A 355 3.97 12.79 -13.92
N HIS A 356 2.98 13.60 -14.27
CA HIS A 356 2.49 14.70 -13.45
C HIS A 356 1.09 14.37 -12.88
N ALA A 357 0.83 13.09 -12.59
CA ALA A 357 -0.42 12.70 -11.98
C ALA A 357 -0.47 13.17 -10.52
N THR A 358 -1.12 14.30 -10.31
CA THR A 358 -1.51 14.77 -8.99
C THR A 358 -2.36 13.71 -8.30
N CYS A 359 -2.07 13.45 -7.02
CA CYS A 359 -2.86 12.56 -6.19
C CYS A 359 -4.31 13.05 -6.14
N ASP A 360 -5.26 12.16 -6.45
CA ASP A 360 -6.70 12.44 -6.41
C ASP A 360 -7.24 12.56 -4.96
N CYS A 361 -6.37 12.32 -3.97
CA CYS A 361 -6.67 12.52 -2.56
C CYS A 361 -7.05 13.96 -2.19
N ARG A 362 -6.78 14.93 -3.09
CA ARG A 362 -7.19 16.33 -2.91
C ARG A 362 -8.70 16.57 -3.01
N GLN A 363 -9.46 15.70 -3.69
CA GLN A 363 -10.85 16.02 -4.02
C GLN A 363 -11.86 15.67 -2.94
N ASN A 364 -11.52 14.81 -1.96
CA ASN A 364 -12.54 14.23 -1.10
C ASN A 364 -12.50 14.62 0.37
N TRP A 365 -11.40 15.16 0.89
CA TRP A 365 -11.26 15.45 2.33
C TRP A 365 -10.65 16.81 2.66
N GLY A 366 -10.42 17.68 1.66
CA GLY A 366 -9.89 19.02 1.84
C GLY A 366 -8.44 19.08 2.38
N ARG A 367 -7.79 17.93 2.59
CA ARG A 367 -6.40 17.84 3.04
C ARG A 367 -5.55 17.19 1.95
N THR A 368 -4.55 17.90 1.53
CA THR A 368 -3.42 17.37 0.75
C THR A 368 -2.59 16.43 1.62
N CYS A 369 -1.79 15.55 0.99
CA CYS A 369 -0.70 14.89 1.73
C CYS A 369 0.08 15.97 2.49
N ASP A 370 0.15 15.83 3.81
CA ASP A 370 0.65 16.87 4.73
C ASP A 370 2.18 17.02 4.70
N VAL A 371 2.81 16.70 3.57
CA VAL A 371 4.24 16.81 3.34
C VAL A 371 4.52 17.69 2.15
N VAL A 372 5.15 18.81 2.40
CA VAL A 372 5.70 19.68 1.36
C VAL A 372 7.11 19.17 1.06
N ILE A 373 7.36 18.90 -0.22
CA ILE A 373 8.70 18.57 -0.72
C ILE A 373 9.12 19.74 -1.56
N ASP A 374 10.17 20.45 -1.14
CA ASP A 374 10.64 21.61 -1.86
C ASP A 374 11.22 21.23 -3.22
N ASP A 375 11.04 22.10 -4.18
CA ASP A 375 11.69 21.97 -5.47
C ASP A 375 13.21 22.06 -5.29
N VAL A 376 13.91 21.12 -5.94
CA VAL A 376 15.36 21.10 -5.91
C VAL A 376 15.87 22.23 -6.80
N GLU A 377 16.51 23.23 -6.21
CA GLU A 377 17.01 24.42 -6.93
C GLU A 377 17.98 24.05 -8.07
N LYS A 378 18.74 22.96 -7.89
CA LYS A 378 19.67 22.46 -8.90
C LYS A 378 19.74 20.95 -8.88
N ILE A 379 19.18 20.32 -9.93
CA ILE A 379 19.28 18.88 -10.14
C ILE A 379 20.73 18.51 -10.50
N GLN A 380 21.35 17.68 -9.66
CA GLN A 380 22.69 17.16 -9.90
C GLN A 380 22.64 15.95 -10.82
N SER A 381 23.65 15.82 -11.70
CA SER A 381 23.81 14.67 -12.57
C SER A 381 25.12 13.94 -12.24
N PHE A 382 25.04 12.60 -12.17
CA PHE A 382 26.17 11.74 -11.87
C PHE A 382 26.36 10.73 -13.00
N LEU A 383 27.60 10.54 -13.45
CA LEU A 383 27.96 9.52 -14.43
C LEU A 383 28.19 8.18 -13.72
N ILE A 384 27.56 7.12 -14.21
CA ILE A 384 27.83 5.75 -13.78
C ILE A 384 29.00 5.23 -14.62
N GLU A 385 30.13 4.96 -13.98
CA GLU A 385 31.29 4.35 -14.62
C GLU A 385 31.15 2.82 -14.59
N PRO A 386 31.29 2.12 -15.73
CA PRO A 386 31.08 0.66 -15.80
C PRO A 386 31.99 -0.15 -14.87
N GLU A 387 33.17 0.36 -14.56
CA GLU A 387 34.15 -0.30 -13.67
C GLU A 387 33.70 -0.35 -12.20
N ILE A 388 32.72 0.48 -11.83
CA ILE A 388 32.25 0.65 -10.45
C ILE A 388 31.43 -0.57 -9.99
N ILE A 389 30.73 -1.28 -10.89
CA ILE A 389 29.81 -2.36 -10.54
C ILE A 389 30.52 -3.70 -10.32
N GLY A 390 31.83 -3.77 -10.61
CA GLY A 390 32.66 -4.94 -10.41
C GLY A 390 32.55 -5.97 -11.54
N LYS A 391 33.54 -6.85 -11.64
CA LYS A 391 33.58 -7.93 -12.64
C LYS A 391 32.42 -8.89 -12.43
N VAL A 392 31.79 -9.28 -13.53
CA VAL A 392 30.79 -10.36 -13.57
C VAL A 392 31.47 -11.66 -13.13
N ASP A 393 31.15 -12.13 -11.93
CA ASP A 393 31.51 -13.48 -11.52
C ASP A 393 30.67 -14.47 -12.28
N HIS A 394 31.30 -15.25 -13.15
CA HIS A 394 30.67 -16.40 -13.80
C HIS A 394 30.51 -17.51 -12.76
N LYS A 395 29.32 -17.61 -12.14
CA LYS A 395 28.94 -18.77 -11.35
C LYS A 395 28.13 -19.75 -12.18
#